data_2968bbb7c4f438dc7ee9218bc6dd076e
#
_entry.id   2968bbb7c4f438dc7ee9218bc6dd076e
#
_cell.length_a   1.000
_cell.length_b   1.000
_cell.length_c   1.000
_cell.angle_alpha   90.00
_cell.angle_beta   90.00
_cell.angle_gamma   90.00
#
_symmetry.space_group_name_H-M   'P 1'
#
loop_
_entity.id
_entity.type
_entity.pdbx_description
1 polymer ?
#
loop_
_entity_poly.entity_id
_entity_poly.type
_entity_poly.pdbx_seq_one_letter_code
_entity_poly.pdbx_strand_id
1 'polypeptide(L)'
;MTFKTLSATAAAALDRELMSTCAFSIDQLMELAGLSVSQAGGDGLVAARHLRHYGYSPSIYYPKRTKNDLYQRLTKQLEDLNVPFVDDFSEALKVSDHVVDAIFGFSFSGEVREPFPAVIRALQETKLPVTSVDAPSSWDIENGPPKTGLGSTFNPAVLVSLTAPKPLVKYFAGRHFIGGRYGPCSSPEFSYQELQQRVGFVPPGIAQKYDFELPEYEGIDQIVEVDSSGQKL
;
A
#
# COMPACT_ATOMS: atom_id res chain seq x y z
N MET A 1 8.75 10.32 -20.91
CA MET A 1 7.63 9.34 -21.06
C MET A 1 6.60 9.68 -20.00
N THR A 2 5.32 9.47 -20.25
CA THR A 2 4.27 9.74 -19.26
C THR A 2 4.15 8.51 -18.37
N PHE A 3 4.18 8.70 -17.06
CA PHE A 3 4.00 7.65 -16.06
C PHE A 3 2.63 6.98 -16.28
N LYS A 4 2.61 5.68 -16.55
CA LYS A 4 1.36 4.93 -16.69
C LYS A 4 0.78 4.61 -15.31
N THR A 5 -0.47 4.99 -15.07
CA THR A 5 -1.14 4.87 -13.77
C THR A 5 -2.46 4.13 -13.91
N LEU A 6 -2.89 3.45 -12.82
CA LEU A 6 -4.20 2.81 -12.72
C LEU A 6 -5.22 3.74 -12.04
N SER A 7 -6.31 4.05 -12.72
CA SER A 7 -7.46 4.70 -12.08
C SER A 7 -8.04 3.83 -10.97
N ALA A 8 -8.78 4.42 -10.04
CA ALA A 8 -9.45 3.66 -8.96
C ALA A 8 -10.36 2.54 -9.52
N THR A 9 -11.06 2.82 -10.62
CA THR A 9 -11.92 1.82 -11.28
C THR A 9 -11.12 0.68 -11.90
N ALA A 10 -9.99 0.99 -12.55
CA ALA A 10 -9.12 -0.02 -13.14
C ALA A 10 -8.43 -0.87 -12.06
N ALA A 11 -7.99 -0.26 -10.95
CA ALA A 11 -7.42 -0.98 -9.82
C ALA A 11 -8.44 -1.97 -9.21
N ALA A 12 -9.69 -1.54 -8.98
CA ALA A 12 -10.74 -2.43 -8.48
C ALA A 12 -11.11 -3.55 -9.47
N ALA A 13 -11.00 -3.30 -10.77
CA ALA A 13 -11.24 -4.33 -11.79
C ALA A 13 -10.09 -5.35 -11.82
N LEU A 14 -8.86 -4.88 -11.68
CA LEU A 14 -7.66 -5.71 -11.59
C LEU A 14 -7.72 -6.65 -10.38
N ASP A 15 -8.05 -6.15 -9.19
CA ASP A 15 -8.17 -6.98 -7.98
C ASP A 15 -9.20 -8.09 -8.17
N ARG A 16 -10.37 -7.76 -8.77
CA ARG A 16 -11.38 -8.79 -9.09
C ARG A 16 -10.85 -9.85 -10.07
N GLU A 17 -10.06 -9.45 -11.05
CA GLU A 17 -9.49 -10.38 -12.02
C GLU A 17 -8.41 -11.26 -11.41
N LEU A 18 -7.55 -10.72 -10.55
CA LEU A 18 -6.58 -11.50 -9.78
C LEU A 18 -7.27 -12.56 -8.92
N MET A 19 -8.38 -12.21 -8.27
CA MET A 19 -9.16 -13.16 -7.46
C MET A 19 -9.93 -14.19 -8.28
N SER A 20 -10.42 -13.84 -9.46
CA SER A 20 -11.24 -14.75 -10.28
C SER A 20 -10.41 -15.61 -11.24
N THR A 21 -9.65 -14.97 -12.12
CA THR A 21 -8.91 -15.65 -13.19
C THR A 21 -7.60 -16.23 -12.69
N CYS A 22 -6.90 -15.52 -11.80
CA CYS A 22 -5.61 -15.95 -11.24
C CYS A 22 -5.77 -16.73 -9.94
N ALA A 23 -7.00 -16.92 -9.46
CA ALA A 23 -7.34 -17.71 -8.27
C ALA A 23 -6.64 -17.27 -6.97
N PHE A 24 -6.19 -16.01 -6.86
CA PHE A 24 -5.70 -15.48 -5.60
C PHE A 24 -6.84 -15.34 -4.59
N SER A 25 -6.63 -15.79 -3.36
CA SER A 25 -7.51 -15.41 -2.27
C SER A 25 -7.22 -13.96 -1.83
N ILE A 26 -8.21 -13.33 -1.20
CA ILE A 26 -8.02 -12.00 -0.60
C ILE A 26 -6.90 -12.01 0.45
N ASP A 27 -6.78 -13.11 1.23
CA ASP A 27 -5.73 -13.29 2.22
C ASP A 27 -4.33 -13.28 1.56
N GLN A 28 -4.18 -13.95 0.41
CA GLN A 28 -2.91 -13.97 -0.33
C GLN A 28 -2.56 -12.59 -0.90
N LEU A 29 -3.52 -11.87 -1.47
CA LEU A 29 -3.29 -10.54 -1.99
C LEU A 29 -2.89 -9.57 -0.88
N MET A 30 -3.56 -9.63 0.27
CA MET A 30 -3.23 -8.83 1.44
C MET A 30 -1.86 -9.20 2.04
N GLU A 31 -1.51 -10.48 2.06
CA GLU A 31 -0.20 -10.93 2.53
C GLU A 31 0.93 -10.38 1.64
N LEU A 32 0.78 -10.46 0.33
CA LEU A 32 1.77 -9.94 -0.63
C LEU A 32 1.86 -8.42 -0.60
N ALA A 33 0.72 -7.73 -0.49
CA ALA A 33 0.68 -6.29 -0.28
C ALA A 33 1.41 -5.91 1.01
N GLY A 34 1.05 -6.50 2.13
CA GLY A 34 1.68 -6.24 3.42
C GLY A 34 3.17 -6.59 3.46
N LEU A 35 3.61 -7.63 2.77
CA LEU A 35 5.03 -7.96 2.62
C LEU A 35 5.78 -6.87 1.83
N SER A 36 5.24 -6.43 0.70
CA SER A 36 5.80 -5.34 -0.09
C SER A 36 5.94 -4.07 0.72
N VAL A 37 4.98 -3.80 1.56
CA VAL A 37 4.93 -2.59 2.36
C VAL A 37 5.74 -2.73 3.64
N SER A 38 5.97 -3.91 4.21
CA SER A 38 6.86 -4.07 5.36
C SER A 38 8.33 -3.82 5.00
N GLN A 39 8.71 -3.96 3.75
CA GLN A 39 10.01 -3.46 3.26
C GLN A 39 10.01 -1.93 3.11
N ALA A 40 8.84 -1.28 3.08
CA ALA A 40 8.67 0.17 2.99
C ALA A 40 7.47 0.72 3.80
N GLY A 41 6.74 -0.12 4.54
CA GLY A 41 5.65 0.19 5.45
C GLY A 41 4.22 -0.02 4.93
N GLY A 42 3.37 -1.00 5.26
CA GLY A 42 2.05 -0.99 5.18
C GLY A 42 1.06 -2.04 4.87
N ASP A 43 0.20 -2.38 4.20
CA ASP A 43 -1.19 -2.76 4.48
C ASP A 43 -1.39 -3.08 5.98
N GLY A 44 -1.65 -2.03 6.72
CA GLY A 44 -1.45 -1.78 8.15
C GLY A 44 -1.23 -2.98 9.08
N LEU A 45 -2.20 -3.91 9.14
CA LEU A 45 -2.10 -5.01 10.10
C LEU A 45 -1.09 -6.09 9.66
N VAL A 46 -1.03 -6.37 8.37
CA VAL A 46 -0.08 -7.37 7.83
C VAL A 46 1.35 -6.85 7.90
N ALA A 47 1.56 -5.58 7.57
CA ALA A 47 2.87 -4.95 7.68
C ALA A 47 3.38 -4.86 9.11
N ALA A 48 2.51 -4.52 10.07
CA ALA A 48 2.89 -4.51 11.49
C ALA A 48 3.35 -5.91 11.93
N ARG A 49 2.73 -6.98 11.43
CA ARG A 49 3.16 -8.35 11.70
C ARG A 49 4.54 -8.64 11.13
N HIS A 50 4.80 -8.28 9.86
CA HIS A 50 6.12 -8.47 9.25
C HIS A 50 7.19 -7.61 9.92
N LEU A 51 6.89 -6.34 10.20
CA LEU A 51 7.80 -5.47 10.94
C LEU A 51 8.19 -6.07 12.30
N ARG A 52 7.22 -6.66 13.01
CA ARG A 52 7.50 -7.37 14.28
C ARG A 52 8.45 -8.55 14.08
N HIS A 53 8.26 -9.34 13.02
CA HIS A 53 9.16 -10.46 12.69
C HIS A 53 10.55 -9.99 12.28
N TYR A 54 10.69 -8.81 11.67
CA TYR A 54 11.97 -8.20 11.33
C TYR A 54 12.67 -7.50 12.50
N GLY A 55 12.09 -7.57 13.69
CA GLY A 55 12.71 -7.03 14.93
C GLY A 55 12.36 -5.57 15.22
N TYR A 56 11.46 -4.95 14.45
CA TYR A 56 10.90 -3.65 14.80
C TYR A 56 9.90 -3.74 15.94
N SER A 57 9.55 -2.58 16.52
CA SER A 57 8.57 -2.47 17.61
C SER A 57 7.34 -1.66 17.17
N PRO A 58 6.49 -2.21 16.26
CA PRO A 58 5.31 -1.50 15.83
C PRO A 58 4.28 -1.37 16.95
N SER A 59 3.52 -0.28 16.95
CA SER A 59 2.27 -0.10 17.68
C SER A 59 1.15 0.26 16.71
N ILE A 60 -0.08 -0.13 17.00
CA ILE A 60 -1.19 -0.03 16.07
C ILE A 60 -2.29 0.85 16.66
N TYR A 61 -2.63 1.93 15.97
CA TYR A 61 -3.84 2.67 16.21
C TYR A 61 -4.95 2.19 15.26
N TYR A 62 -5.93 1.47 15.82
CA TYR A 62 -7.03 0.87 15.06
C TYR A 62 -8.39 1.17 15.73
N PRO A 63 -8.89 2.40 15.62
CA PRO A 63 -10.02 2.89 16.42
C PRO A 63 -11.36 2.26 16.03
N LYS A 64 -11.51 1.77 14.80
CA LYS A 64 -12.72 1.12 14.31
C LYS A 64 -12.43 -0.32 13.88
N ARG A 65 -12.40 -1.22 14.85
CA ARG A 65 -12.28 -2.65 14.55
C ARG A 65 -13.50 -3.15 13.77
N THR A 66 -13.25 -3.81 12.65
CA THR A 66 -14.30 -4.39 11.81
C THR A 66 -14.72 -5.78 12.29
N LYS A 67 -15.95 -6.19 11.92
CA LYS A 67 -16.47 -7.54 12.14
C LYS A 67 -16.06 -8.54 11.04
N ASN A 68 -15.31 -8.11 10.03
CA ASN A 68 -14.82 -8.97 8.97
C ASN A 68 -13.82 -9.97 9.52
N ASP A 69 -14.03 -11.26 9.23
CA ASP A 69 -13.24 -12.38 9.77
C ASP A 69 -11.74 -12.28 9.43
N LEU A 70 -11.38 -11.77 8.24
CA LEU A 70 -9.99 -11.57 7.85
C LEU A 70 -9.28 -10.61 8.82
N TYR A 71 -9.86 -9.45 9.08
CA TYR A 71 -9.27 -8.46 9.98
C TYR A 71 -9.26 -8.93 11.44
N GLN A 72 -10.25 -9.73 11.87
CA GLN A 72 -10.25 -10.33 13.19
C GLN A 72 -9.10 -11.34 13.34
N ARG A 73 -8.84 -12.17 12.32
CA ARG A 73 -7.70 -13.10 12.30
C ARG A 73 -6.36 -12.36 12.33
N LEU A 74 -6.22 -11.29 11.54
CA LEU A 74 -4.99 -10.46 11.56
C LEU A 74 -4.78 -9.79 12.92
N THR A 75 -5.83 -9.24 13.52
CA THR A 75 -5.78 -8.68 14.88
C THR A 75 -5.32 -9.72 15.90
N LYS A 76 -5.90 -10.92 15.87
CA LYS A 76 -5.51 -12.03 16.76
C LYS A 76 -4.04 -12.41 16.59
N GLN A 77 -3.53 -12.50 15.35
CA GLN A 77 -2.12 -12.80 15.10
C GLN A 77 -1.18 -11.73 15.69
N LEU A 78 -1.57 -10.46 15.62
CA LEU A 78 -0.81 -9.35 16.19
C LEU A 78 -0.84 -9.36 17.73
N GLU A 79 -1.98 -9.66 18.32
CA GLU A 79 -2.11 -9.84 19.77
C GLU A 79 -1.24 -11.00 20.26
N ASP A 80 -1.19 -12.13 19.55
CA ASP A 80 -0.33 -13.28 19.86
C ASP A 80 1.18 -12.95 19.74
N LEU A 81 1.54 -12.00 18.86
CA LEU A 81 2.91 -11.48 18.75
C LEU A 81 3.22 -10.35 19.76
N ASN A 82 2.31 -10.04 20.67
CA ASN A 82 2.41 -8.95 21.63
C ASN A 82 2.66 -7.59 20.96
N VAL A 83 2.04 -7.34 19.81
CA VAL A 83 2.04 -6.01 19.18
C VAL A 83 0.98 -5.16 19.88
N PRO A 84 1.36 -4.03 20.50
CA PRO A 84 0.41 -3.21 21.24
C PRO A 84 -0.59 -2.50 20.31
N PHE A 85 -1.86 -2.55 20.67
CA PHE A 85 -2.91 -1.68 20.14
C PHE A 85 -3.06 -0.49 21.08
N VAL A 86 -2.99 0.72 20.52
CA VAL A 86 -3.05 1.98 21.26
C VAL A 86 -4.36 2.69 21.01
N ASP A 87 -4.88 3.38 22.04
CA ASP A 87 -6.15 4.09 21.98
C ASP A 87 -5.97 5.60 21.71
N ASP A 88 -4.76 6.12 21.91
CA ASP A 88 -4.41 7.53 21.66
C ASP A 88 -3.29 7.64 20.63
N PHE A 89 -3.65 8.12 19.44
CA PHE A 89 -2.71 8.32 18.34
C PHE A 89 -1.68 9.41 18.64
N SER A 90 -2.10 10.48 19.30
CA SER A 90 -1.22 11.62 19.62
C SER A 90 -0.16 11.26 20.64
N GLU A 91 -0.51 10.44 21.63
CA GLU A 91 0.47 9.92 22.59
C GLU A 91 1.42 8.92 21.94
N ALA A 92 0.91 8.08 21.04
CA ALA A 92 1.75 7.14 20.30
C ALA A 92 2.78 7.85 19.42
N LEU A 93 2.43 8.97 18.78
CA LEU A 93 3.37 9.77 17.97
C LEU A 93 4.56 10.28 18.77
N LYS A 94 4.39 10.60 20.06
CA LYS A 94 5.47 11.16 20.89
C LYS A 94 6.62 10.18 21.16
N VAL A 95 6.34 8.89 21.07
CA VAL A 95 7.30 7.80 21.36
C VAL A 95 7.68 7.02 20.10
N SER A 96 7.20 7.45 18.95
CA SER A 96 7.49 6.83 17.65
C SER A 96 8.62 7.59 16.93
N ASP A 97 9.30 6.91 16.03
CA ASP A 97 10.33 7.46 15.14
C ASP A 97 9.88 7.47 13.66
N HIS A 98 8.82 6.74 13.35
CA HIS A 98 8.25 6.65 12.01
C HIS A 98 6.73 6.38 12.08
N VAL A 99 6.00 6.82 11.08
CA VAL A 99 4.57 6.58 10.96
C VAL A 99 4.26 5.86 9.65
N VAL A 100 3.41 4.85 9.73
CA VAL A 100 2.84 4.18 8.56
C VAL A 100 1.38 4.58 8.44
N ASP A 101 1.05 5.30 7.39
CA ASP A 101 -0.31 5.70 7.03
C ASP A 101 -0.92 4.66 6.10
N ALA A 102 -1.77 3.82 6.66
CA ALA A 102 -2.51 2.76 5.96
C ALA A 102 -4.01 2.85 6.29
N ILE A 103 -4.55 4.06 6.40
CA ILE A 103 -5.95 4.28 6.80
C ILE A 103 -6.87 4.11 5.60
N PHE A 104 -6.53 4.74 4.47
CA PHE A 104 -7.32 4.74 3.25
C PHE A 104 -6.46 4.32 2.06
N GLY A 105 -6.97 3.40 1.25
CA GLY A 105 -6.35 2.99 0.00
C GLY A 105 -7.06 3.60 -1.23
N PHE A 106 -6.83 3.01 -2.40
CA PHE A 106 -7.34 3.48 -3.70
C PHE A 106 -8.87 3.60 -3.80
N SER A 107 -9.62 2.99 -2.92
CA SER A 107 -11.09 3.05 -2.91
C SER A 107 -11.64 4.25 -2.13
N PHE A 108 -10.78 5.06 -1.51
CA PHE A 108 -11.20 6.22 -0.74
C PHE A 108 -11.79 7.31 -1.66
N SER A 109 -12.95 7.82 -1.25
CA SER A 109 -13.61 8.96 -1.89
C SER A 109 -14.51 9.70 -0.91
N GLY A 110 -14.63 11.02 -1.07
CA GLY A 110 -15.49 11.86 -0.26
C GLY A 110 -14.84 12.35 1.03
N GLU A 111 -15.66 12.67 2.04
CA GLU A 111 -15.19 13.28 3.28
C GLU A 111 -14.61 12.25 4.27
N VAL A 112 -13.55 12.66 4.96
CA VAL A 112 -12.97 11.88 6.08
C VAL A 112 -13.92 11.93 7.27
N ARG A 113 -14.36 10.75 7.74
CA ARG A 113 -15.31 10.61 8.84
C ARG A 113 -14.60 10.33 10.16
N GLU A 114 -15.27 10.64 11.28
CA GLU A 114 -14.78 10.32 12.62
C GLU A 114 -14.43 8.82 12.78
N PRO A 115 -13.33 8.51 13.46
CA PRO A 115 -12.44 9.39 14.25
C PRO A 115 -11.23 9.93 13.47
N PHE A 116 -11.15 9.74 12.16
CA PHE A 116 -9.95 9.97 11.34
C PHE A 116 -9.60 11.46 11.08
N PRO A 117 -10.51 12.46 11.15
CA PRO A 117 -10.11 13.85 10.98
C PRO A 117 -9.02 14.32 11.95
N ALA A 118 -9.06 13.86 13.21
CA ALA A 118 -8.02 14.16 14.20
C ALA A 118 -6.68 13.51 13.83
N VAL A 119 -6.71 12.28 13.31
CA VAL A 119 -5.51 11.56 12.84
C VAL A 119 -4.87 12.28 11.66
N ILE A 120 -5.66 12.68 10.65
CA ILE A 120 -5.13 13.41 9.48
C ILE A 120 -4.51 14.75 9.90
N ARG A 121 -5.12 15.48 10.86
CA ARG A 121 -4.51 16.70 11.40
C ARG A 121 -3.15 16.41 12.05
N ALA A 122 -3.07 15.36 12.86
CA ALA A 122 -1.81 14.98 13.50
C ALA A 122 -0.75 14.54 12.46
N LEU A 123 -1.14 13.88 11.37
CA LEU A 123 -0.25 13.54 10.25
C LEU A 123 0.24 14.79 9.49
N GLN A 124 -0.57 15.84 9.37
CA GLN A 124 -0.16 17.10 8.76
C GLN A 124 0.85 17.88 9.62
N GLU A 125 0.75 17.74 10.93
CA GLU A 125 1.53 18.50 11.91
C GLU A 125 2.80 17.79 12.38
N THR A 126 2.86 16.47 12.25
CA THR A 126 4.01 15.68 12.70
C THR A 126 5.27 16.01 11.90
N LYS A 127 6.42 15.95 12.59
CA LYS A 127 7.76 16.02 11.95
C LYS A 127 8.36 14.65 11.71
N LEU A 128 7.68 13.60 12.14
CA LEU A 128 8.11 12.23 11.89
C LEU A 128 8.00 11.91 10.39
N PRO A 129 8.92 11.12 9.84
CA PRO A 129 8.74 10.62 8.49
C PRO A 129 7.48 9.74 8.41
N VAL A 130 6.66 10.00 7.42
CA VAL A 130 5.44 9.22 7.16
C VAL A 130 5.61 8.45 5.87
N THR A 131 5.32 7.15 5.91
CA THR A 131 5.13 6.30 4.73
C THR A 131 3.64 6.09 4.51
N SER A 132 3.11 6.55 3.39
CA SER A 132 1.72 6.28 3.01
C SER A 132 1.64 5.09 2.07
N VAL A 133 0.60 4.28 2.27
CA VAL A 133 0.34 3.06 1.52
C VAL A 133 -0.72 3.31 0.49
N ASP A 134 -0.40 3.00 -0.75
CA ASP A 134 -1.27 3.07 -1.91
C ASP A 134 -1.74 4.50 -2.26
N ALA A 135 -2.21 5.23 -1.28
CA ALA A 135 -2.57 6.64 -1.38
C ALA A 135 -2.36 7.35 -0.03
N PRO A 136 -1.81 8.58 0.00
CA PRO A 136 -1.80 9.37 1.22
C PRO A 136 -3.24 9.59 1.72
N SER A 137 -3.47 9.32 3.00
CA SER A 137 -4.81 9.41 3.57
C SER A 137 -5.38 10.82 3.44
N SER A 138 -6.60 10.93 2.94
CA SER A 138 -7.30 12.14 2.50
C SER A 138 -7.01 12.65 1.08
N TRP A 139 -6.05 12.10 0.36
CA TRP A 139 -5.83 12.45 -1.04
C TRP A 139 -6.89 11.80 -1.95
N ASP A 140 -7.32 12.54 -2.95
CA ASP A 140 -8.13 11.99 -4.04
C ASP A 140 -7.24 11.21 -5.01
N ILE A 141 -7.71 10.05 -5.44
CA ILE A 141 -6.91 9.14 -6.28
C ILE A 141 -6.55 9.75 -7.65
N GLU A 142 -7.42 10.56 -8.21
CA GLU A 142 -7.21 11.17 -9.53
C GLU A 142 -6.57 12.56 -9.42
N ASN A 143 -6.93 13.33 -8.38
CA ASN A 143 -6.63 14.74 -8.25
C ASN A 143 -5.60 15.09 -7.18
N GLY A 144 -5.12 14.09 -6.40
CA GLY A 144 -4.10 14.29 -5.37
C GLY A 144 -4.63 14.99 -4.11
N PRO A 145 -3.81 15.85 -3.46
CA PRO A 145 -4.19 16.47 -2.20
C PRO A 145 -5.38 17.42 -2.35
N PRO A 146 -6.23 17.54 -1.31
CA PRO A 146 -7.28 18.56 -1.28
C PRO A 146 -6.67 19.96 -1.44
N LYS A 147 -7.34 20.82 -2.21
CA LYS A 147 -6.84 22.21 -2.43
C LYS A 147 -6.82 23.04 -1.15
N THR A 148 -7.70 22.76 -0.22
CA THR A 148 -7.84 23.46 1.08
C THR A 148 -8.40 22.52 2.13
N GLY A 149 -8.22 22.86 3.40
CA GLY A 149 -8.81 22.13 4.53
C GLY A 149 -8.01 20.90 4.94
N LEU A 150 -8.71 19.89 5.45
CA LEU A 150 -8.11 18.69 6.00
C LEU A 150 -7.33 17.90 4.94
N GLY A 151 -6.07 17.60 5.24
CA GLY A 151 -5.17 16.84 4.33
C GLY A 151 -4.47 17.69 3.28
N SER A 152 -4.82 18.97 3.10
CA SER A 152 -4.25 19.84 2.04
C SER A 152 -2.73 20.08 2.18
N THR A 153 -2.19 19.98 3.37
CA THR A 153 -0.76 20.12 3.66
C THR A 153 -0.10 18.79 4.03
N PHE A 154 -0.85 17.71 4.01
CA PHE A 154 -0.30 16.39 4.28
C PHE A 154 0.56 15.94 3.10
N ASN A 155 1.86 15.82 3.33
CA ASN A 155 2.82 15.38 2.33
C ASN A 155 3.75 14.32 2.95
N PRO A 156 3.48 13.04 2.76
CA PRO A 156 4.30 11.96 3.31
C PRO A 156 5.70 11.95 2.67
N ALA A 157 6.69 11.47 3.41
CA ALA A 157 8.06 11.32 2.93
C ALA A 157 8.21 10.19 1.90
N VAL A 158 7.39 9.15 2.07
CA VAL A 158 7.42 7.93 1.23
C VAL A 158 6.00 7.56 0.82
N LEU A 159 5.86 7.14 -0.43
CA LEU A 159 4.64 6.51 -0.95
C LEU A 159 5.00 5.12 -1.47
N VAL A 160 4.23 4.12 -1.06
CA VAL A 160 4.29 2.76 -1.60
C VAL A 160 3.02 2.49 -2.40
N SER A 161 3.12 2.54 -3.72
CA SER A 161 2.01 2.14 -4.59
C SER A 161 1.94 0.63 -4.67
N LEU A 162 0.78 0.07 -4.36
CA LEU A 162 0.54 -1.37 -4.47
C LEU A 162 0.06 -1.73 -5.88
N THR A 163 0.65 -2.76 -6.45
CA THR A 163 0.39 -3.28 -7.81
C THR A 163 0.84 -2.31 -8.91
N ALA A 164 0.32 -1.11 -8.93
CA ALA A 164 0.69 -0.06 -9.87
C ALA A 164 0.40 1.33 -9.31
N PRO A 165 1.10 2.37 -9.79
CA PRO A 165 0.87 3.74 -9.37
C PRO A 165 -0.54 4.22 -9.75
N LYS A 166 -1.13 5.04 -8.89
CA LYS A 166 -2.40 5.73 -9.13
C LYS A 166 -2.14 7.14 -9.67
N PRO A 167 -3.12 7.79 -10.32
CA PRO A 167 -2.94 9.13 -10.91
C PRO A 167 -2.43 10.19 -9.94
N LEU A 168 -2.70 10.04 -8.64
CA LEU A 168 -2.24 10.96 -7.58
C LEU A 168 -0.70 11.10 -7.51
N VAL A 169 0.07 10.13 -8.02
CA VAL A 169 1.55 10.17 -7.95
C VAL A 169 2.16 11.38 -8.67
N LYS A 170 1.45 11.96 -9.63
CA LYS A 170 1.86 13.21 -10.30
C LYS A 170 1.93 14.42 -9.37
N TYR A 171 1.31 14.34 -8.20
CA TYR A 171 1.36 15.38 -7.16
C TYR A 171 2.30 15.04 -6.02
N PHE A 172 2.87 13.83 -6.02
CA PHE A 172 3.74 13.35 -4.97
C PHE A 172 5.21 13.72 -5.26
N ALA A 173 5.88 14.26 -4.24
CA ALA A 173 7.25 14.76 -4.38
C ALA A 173 8.29 14.01 -3.51
N GLY A 174 7.86 13.02 -2.71
CA GLY A 174 8.73 12.20 -1.88
C GLY A 174 9.34 11.00 -2.62
N ARG A 175 9.91 10.07 -1.86
CA ARG A 175 10.40 8.79 -2.42
C ARG A 175 9.22 7.89 -2.76
N HIS A 176 9.20 7.38 -3.99
CA HIS A 176 8.11 6.55 -4.48
C HIS A 176 8.60 5.13 -4.75
N PHE A 177 7.88 4.17 -4.17
CA PHE A 177 8.13 2.75 -4.37
C PHE A 177 6.90 2.09 -5.01
N ILE A 178 7.14 1.14 -5.89
CA ILE A 178 6.11 0.25 -6.42
C ILE A 178 6.30 -1.11 -5.76
N GLY A 179 5.25 -1.60 -5.14
CA GLY A 179 5.19 -2.89 -4.46
C GLY A 179 4.08 -3.78 -5.02
N GLY A 180 3.98 -5.01 -4.53
CA GLY A 180 2.96 -5.95 -4.97
C GLY A 180 3.45 -6.89 -6.05
N ARG A 181 4.54 -7.58 -5.74
CA ARG A 181 5.02 -8.70 -6.54
C ARG A 181 4.11 -9.90 -6.34
N TYR A 182 3.16 -10.11 -7.27
CA TYR A 182 2.24 -11.24 -7.23
C TYR A 182 2.81 -12.42 -8.02
N GLY A 183 2.61 -13.67 -7.57
CA GLY A 183 3.06 -14.87 -8.25
C GLY A 183 2.41 -15.08 -9.64
N PRO A 184 3.01 -15.90 -10.51
CA PRO A 184 2.51 -16.09 -11.86
C PRO A 184 1.11 -16.66 -11.84
N CYS A 185 0.21 -16.02 -12.54
CA CYS A 185 -1.00 -16.67 -13.02
C CYS A 185 -0.58 -17.64 -14.11
N SER A 186 -0.80 -18.93 -13.89
CA SER A 186 -0.49 -19.96 -14.89
C SER A 186 -1.39 -19.79 -16.10
N SER A 187 -0.97 -18.98 -17.08
CA SER A 187 -1.54 -19.05 -18.40
C SER A 187 -0.86 -20.20 -19.14
N PRO A 188 -1.60 -21.00 -19.93
CA PRO A 188 -1.04 -22.14 -20.68
C PRO A 188 0.01 -21.75 -21.72
N GLU A 189 0.25 -20.47 -21.93
CA GLU A 189 1.10 -19.92 -23.00
C GLU A 189 2.57 -19.74 -22.61
N PHE A 190 2.93 -19.87 -21.32
CA PHE A 190 4.30 -19.65 -20.84
C PHE A 190 4.91 -20.91 -20.22
N SER A 191 6.12 -21.25 -20.63
CA SER A 191 6.88 -22.33 -20.01
C SER A 191 7.38 -21.92 -18.61
N TYR A 192 7.58 -22.91 -17.73
CA TYR A 192 8.13 -22.68 -16.38
C TYR A 192 9.49 -21.95 -16.39
N GLN A 193 10.30 -22.12 -17.47
CA GLN A 193 11.59 -21.44 -17.63
C GLN A 193 11.45 -19.96 -17.99
N GLU A 194 10.44 -19.59 -18.78
CA GLU A 194 10.12 -18.18 -19.08
C GLU A 194 9.55 -17.46 -17.86
N LEU A 195 8.84 -18.18 -16.99
CA LEU A 195 8.33 -17.65 -15.72
C LEU A 195 9.45 -17.39 -14.70
N GLN A 196 10.52 -18.19 -14.69
CA GLN A 196 11.67 -17.96 -13.80
C GLN A 196 12.52 -16.73 -14.19
N GLN A 197 12.54 -16.35 -15.48
CA GLN A 197 13.30 -15.21 -15.97
C GLN A 197 12.54 -13.88 -15.90
N ARG A 198 11.21 -13.93 -15.71
CA ARG A 198 10.34 -12.75 -15.61
C ARG A 198 9.78 -12.61 -14.21
N VAL A 199 10.60 -12.07 -13.32
CA VAL A 199 10.27 -11.89 -11.91
C VAL A 199 9.54 -10.56 -11.70
N GLY A 200 8.29 -10.50 -12.12
CA GLY A 200 7.38 -9.38 -11.87
C GLY A 200 5.94 -9.78 -12.25
N PHE A 201 4.94 -9.54 -11.42
CA PHE A 201 3.85 -10.48 -11.21
C PHE A 201 2.43 -10.00 -11.43
N VAL A 202 2.21 -9.09 -12.30
CA VAL A 202 0.94 -9.10 -13.01
C VAL A 202 1.16 -9.91 -14.27
N PRO A 203 0.33 -10.90 -14.62
CA PRO A 203 0.46 -11.61 -15.87
C PRO A 203 0.60 -10.61 -17.02
N PRO A 204 1.52 -10.79 -17.99
CA PRO A 204 1.73 -9.84 -19.08
C PRO A 204 0.44 -9.44 -19.80
N GLY A 205 -0.51 -10.38 -19.94
CA GLY A 205 -1.83 -10.10 -20.52
C GLY A 205 -2.69 -9.16 -19.68
N ILE A 206 -2.58 -9.21 -18.36
CA ILE A 206 -3.30 -8.29 -17.45
C ILE A 206 -2.68 -6.90 -17.48
N ALA A 207 -1.34 -6.80 -17.43
CA ALA A 207 -0.66 -5.52 -17.54
C ALA A 207 -0.99 -4.81 -18.87
N GLN A 208 -1.00 -5.55 -20.00
CA GLN A 208 -1.41 -5.02 -21.30
C GLN A 208 -2.88 -4.58 -21.32
N LYS A 209 -3.78 -5.39 -20.74
CA LYS A 209 -5.22 -5.09 -20.68
C LYS A 209 -5.52 -3.81 -19.93
N TYR A 210 -4.79 -3.52 -18.87
CA TYR A 210 -4.95 -2.32 -18.06
C TYR A 210 -3.97 -1.20 -18.41
N ASP A 211 -3.17 -1.37 -19.47
CA ASP A 211 -2.21 -0.42 -20.02
C ASP A 211 -1.24 0.15 -18.96
N PHE A 212 -0.60 -0.73 -18.17
CA PHE A 212 0.45 -0.30 -17.27
C PHE A 212 1.70 -1.17 -17.42
N GLU A 213 2.83 -0.62 -16.99
CA GLU A 213 4.13 -1.27 -17.00
C GLU A 213 4.65 -1.35 -15.56
N LEU A 214 5.16 -2.52 -15.18
CA LEU A 214 5.82 -2.68 -13.89
C LEU A 214 7.34 -2.58 -14.10
N PRO A 215 8.06 -1.94 -13.17
CA PRO A 215 9.52 -1.95 -13.19
C PRO A 215 10.03 -3.38 -12.93
N GLU A 216 11.26 -3.63 -13.35
CA GLU A 216 11.92 -4.90 -13.03
C GLU A 216 12.32 -4.94 -11.56
N TYR A 217 11.91 -6.02 -10.88
CA TYR A 217 12.30 -6.29 -9.49
C TYR A 217 13.58 -7.11 -9.46
N GLU A 218 14.52 -6.79 -8.58
CA GLU A 218 15.74 -7.56 -8.40
C GLU A 218 15.55 -8.73 -7.43
N GLY A 219 16.08 -9.88 -7.78
CA GLY A 219 16.14 -11.05 -6.89
C GLY A 219 14.80 -11.36 -6.22
N ILE A 220 14.76 -11.25 -4.90
CA ILE A 220 13.58 -11.49 -4.07
C ILE A 220 12.88 -10.20 -3.60
N ASP A 221 13.29 -9.04 -4.10
CA ASP A 221 12.73 -7.76 -3.67
C ASP A 221 11.24 -7.68 -3.97
N GLN A 222 10.49 -7.15 -3.02
CA GLN A 222 9.05 -6.99 -3.11
C GLN A 222 8.64 -5.57 -3.51
N ILE A 223 9.62 -4.65 -3.55
CA ILE A 223 9.44 -3.25 -3.92
C ILE A 223 10.59 -2.78 -4.81
N VAL A 224 10.33 -1.74 -5.57
CA VAL A 224 11.34 -1.04 -6.36
C VAL A 224 11.12 0.45 -6.24
N GLU A 225 12.20 1.21 -6.03
CA GLU A 225 12.16 2.67 -6.03
C GLU A 225 12.15 3.20 -7.47
N VAL A 226 11.29 4.17 -7.73
CA VAL A 226 11.12 4.76 -9.06
C VAL A 226 11.19 6.27 -8.99
N ASP A 227 11.66 6.88 -10.07
CA ASP A 227 11.64 8.32 -10.24
C ASP A 227 10.25 8.86 -10.61
N SER A 228 10.13 10.17 -10.82
CA SER A 228 8.89 10.84 -11.22
C SER A 228 8.38 10.43 -12.61
N SER A 229 9.17 9.74 -13.42
CA SER A 229 8.78 9.19 -14.72
C SER A 229 8.38 7.70 -14.65
N GLY A 230 8.55 7.07 -13.48
CA GLY A 230 8.29 5.65 -13.26
C GLY A 230 9.44 4.74 -13.64
N GLN A 231 10.62 5.30 -13.91
CA GLN A 231 11.80 4.51 -14.16
C GLN A 231 12.45 4.10 -12.84
N LYS A 232 12.96 2.89 -12.79
CA LYS A 232 13.73 2.38 -11.65
C LYS A 232 14.93 3.28 -11.40
N LEU A 233 15.15 3.66 -10.13
CA LEU A 233 16.33 4.38 -9.65
C LEU A 233 17.49 3.43 -9.37
#